data_3a1f36c71b62183f2fc31b1e40c4354f
#
_entry.id   3a1f36c71b62183f2fc31b1e40c4354f
#
_cell.length_a   1.000
_cell.length_b   1.000
_cell.length_c   1.000
_cell.angle_alpha   90.00
_cell.angle_beta   90.00
_cell.angle_gamma   90.00
#
_symmetry.space_group_name_H-M   'P 1'
#
loop_
_entity.id
_entity.type
_entity.pdbx_description
1 polymer ?
#
loop_
_entity_poly.entity_id
_entity_poly.type
_entity_poly.pdbx_seq_one_letter_code
_entity_poly.pdbx_strand_id
1 'polypeptide(L)'
;MSKGRGHLPYGYKIENGIAVVCEEEAQQLREMYKGYLDGLSLVEAAKRTGQKRTHASVKRMLQNPHYLGDEFYPAIIDRETFDAFEVERKRREIALGRDDREKKPVKVAPVPTTFRMAKPAQTLSDPYRQAEYLYSLIESEV
;
A
#
# COMPACT_ATOMS: atom_id res chain seq x y z
N MET A 1 -6.60 26.31 -10.75
CA MET A 1 -7.30 25.00 -10.71
C MET A 1 -6.26 23.91 -10.66
N SER A 2 -6.13 23.25 -9.53
CA SER A 2 -5.34 22.01 -9.48
C SER A 2 -6.12 20.96 -10.25
N LYS A 3 -5.67 20.62 -11.44
CA LYS A 3 -6.11 19.39 -12.11
C LYS A 3 -5.74 18.24 -11.17
N GLY A 4 -6.73 17.68 -10.49
CA GLY A 4 -6.54 16.42 -9.79
C GLY A 4 -5.89 15.47 -10.79
N ARG A 5 -4.66 15.05 -10.51
CA ARG A 5 -4.01 13.99 -11.26
C ARG A 5 -4.75 12.71 -10.90
N GLY A 6 -5.87 12.48 -11.56
CA GLY A 6 -6.47 11.17 -11.58
C GLY A 6 -5.40 10.21 -12.12
N HIS A 7 -4.98 9.26 -11.29
CA HIS A 7 -4.05 8.24 -11.75
C HIS A 7 -4.79 7.34 -12.74
N LEU A 8 -4.44 7.48 -13.99
CA LEU A 8 -4.90 6.58 -15.04
C LEU A 8 -4.39 5.18 -14.73
N PRO A 9 -5.28 4.15 -14.67
CA PRO A 9 -4.84 2.79 -14.48
C PRO A 9 -3.90 2.32 -15.59
N TYR A 10 -2.92 1.50 -15.24
CA TYR A 10 -2.03 0.89 -16.20
C TYR A 10 -2.83 0.06 -17.22
N GLY A 11 -2.50 0.16 -18.49
CA GLY A 11 -3.23 -0.48 -19.58
C GLY A 11 -4.18 0.42 -20.34
N TYR A 12 -4.37 1.64 -19.88
CA TYR A 12 -5.23 2.64 -20.54
C TYR A 12 -4.46 3.90 -20.89
N LYS A 13 -4.93 4.56 -21.93
CA LYS A 13 -4.53 5.91 -22.32
C LYS A 13 -5.76 6.77 -22.57
N ILE A 14 -5.60 8.07 -22.53
CA ILE A 14 -6.68 9.00 -22.82
C ILE A 14 -6.49 9.58 -24.22
N GLU A 15 -7.47 9.36 -25.08
CA GLU A 15 -7.55 9.96 -26.39
C GLU A 15 -8.88 10.72 -26.52
N ASN A 16 -8.81 12.00 -26.87
CA ASN A 16 -10.00 12.88 -27.01
C ASN A 16 -10.94 12.87 -25.79
N GLY A 17 -10.37 12.79 -24.56
CA GLY A 17 -11.14 12.75 -23.32
C GLY A 17 -11.79 11.41 -22.99
N ILE A 18 -11.53 10.39 -23.78
CA ILE A 18 -12.09 9.03 -23.61
C ILE A 18 -10.94 8.06 -23.28
N ALA A 19 -11.18 7.16 -22.34
CA ALA A 19 -10.24 6.10 -22.02
C ALA A 19 -10.26 5.04 -23.14
N VAL A 20 -9.07 4.73 -23.65
CA VAL A 20 -8.87 3.67 -24.64
C VAL A 20 -7.82 2.69 -24.15
N VAL A 21 -7.89 1.45 -24.62
CA VAL A 21 -6.91 0.42 -24.27
C VAL A 21 -5.57 0.72 -24.93
N CYS A 22 -4.50 0.72 -24.14
CA CYS A 22 -3.14 0.67 -24.65
C CYS A 22 -2.77 -0.80 -24.85
N GLU A 23 -2.77 -1.28 -26.09
CA GLU A 23 -2.64 -2.71 -26.37
C GLU A 23 -1.35 -3.34 -25.84
N GLU A 24 -0.25 -2.61 -25.89
CA GLU A 24 1.04 -3.08 -25.33
C GLU A 24 0.96 -3.32 -23.82
N GLU A 25 0.43 -2.36 -23.09
CA GLU A 25 0.24 -2.45 -21.64
C GLU A 25 -0.84 -3.47 -21.27
N ALA A 26 -1.92 -3.55 -22.06
CA ALA A 26 -2.99 -4.53 -21.89
C ALA A 26 -2.47 -5.96 -22.06
N GLN A 27 -1.61 -6.19 -23.05
CA GLN A 27 -0.98 -7.49 -23.25
C GLN A 27 -0.09 -7.86 -22.05
N GLN A 28 0.68 -6.93 -21.55
CA GLN A 28 1.49 -7.14 -20.33
C GLN A 28 0.63 -7.48 -19.12
N LEU A 29 -0.52 -6.83 -18.94
CA LEU A 29 -1.47 -7.17 -17.87
C LEU A 29 -2.01 -8.59 -18.01
N ARG A 30 -2.41 -8.99 -19.20
CA ARG A 30 -2.89 -10.36 -19.47
C ARG A 30 -1.80 -11.39 -19.15
N GLU A 31 -0.56 -11.10 -19.51
CA GLU A 31 0.58 -11.96 -19.20
C GLU A 31 0.86 -12.04 -17.68
N MET A 32 0.67 -10.96 -16.95
CA MET A 32 0.80 -10.97 -15.48
C MET A 32 -0.26 -11.86 -14.84
N TYR A 33 -1.52 -11.76 -15.24
CA TYR A 33 -2.58 -12.65 -14.76
C TYR A 33 -2.27 -14.11 -15.08
N LYS A 34 -1.89 -14.39 -16.32
CA LYS A 34 -1.50 -15.74 -16.74
C LYS A 34 -0.33 -16.30 -15.96
N GLY A 35 0.74 -15.52 -15.79
CA GLY A 35 1.91 -15.93 -15.01
C GLY A 35 1.58 -16.25 -13.56
N TYR A 36 0.74 -15.46 -12.94
CA TYR A 36 0.28 -15.72 -11.57
C TYR A 36 -0.56 -16.99 -11.47
N LEU A 37 -1.48 -17.20 -12.40
CA LEU A 37 -2.31 -18.42 -12.46
C LEU A 37 -1.47 -19.68 -12.77
N ASP A 38 -0.37 -19.53 -13.49
CA ASP A 38 0.58 -20.60 -13.79
C ASP A 38 1.52 -20.93 -12.61
N GLY A 39 1.43 -20.21 -11.50
CA GLY A 39 2.17 -20.49 -10.27
C GLY A 39 3.27 -19.51 -9.89
N LEU A 40 3.51 -18.46 -10.69
CA LEU A 40 4.49 -17.42 -10.36
C LEU A 40 4.01 -16.53 -9.21
N SER A 41 4.96 -15.93 -8.50
CA SER A 41 4.65 -14.84 -7.58
C SER A 41 4.24 -13.58 -8.36
N LEU A 42 3.56 -12.66 -7.68
CA LEU A 42 3.16 -11.37 -8.29
C LEU A 42 4.36 -10.59 -8.83
N VAL A 43 5.45 -10.57 -8.08
CA VAL A 43 6.68 -9.87 -8.48
C VAL A 43 7.33 -10.52 -9.71
N GLU A 44 7.39 -11.85 -9.74
CA GLU A 44 7.93 -12.58 -10.89
C GLU A 44 7.07 -12.46 -12.14
N ALA A 45 5.75 -12.52 -11.98
CA ALA A 45 4.82 -12.29 -13.08
C ALA A 45 5.00 -10.89 -13.69
N ALA A 46 5.20 -9.87 -12.86
CA ALA A 46 5.49 -8.52 -13.32
C ALA A 46 6.88 -8.42 -14.00
N LYS A 47 7.89 -9.05 -13.45
CA LYS A 47 9.25 -9.06 -14.04
C LYS A 47 9.27 -9.67 -15.44
N ARG A 48 8.49 -10.70 -15.71
CA ARG A 48 8.39 -11.30 -17.05
C ARG A 48 7.92 -10.33 -18.11
N THR A 49 7.15 -9.34 -17.75
CA THR A 49 6.67 -8.28 -18.64
C THR A 49 7.58 -7.05 -18.67
N GLY A 50 8.74 -7.11 -18.00
CA GLY A 50 9.68 -6.00 -17.89
C GLY A 50 9.34 -4.97 -16.81
N GLN A 51 8.34 -5.23 -15.98
CA GLN A 51 7.90 -4.32 -14.93
C GLN A 51 8.61 -4.62 -13.60
N LYS A 52 9.30 -3.64 -13.05
CA LYS A 52 9.83 -3.70 -11.68
C LYS A 52 8.83 -3.06 -10.73
N ARG A 53 8.05 -3.88 -10.04
CA ARG A 53 7.05 -3.41 -9.09
C ARG A 53 7.12 -4.21 -7.79
N THR A 54 6.69 -3.59 -6.70
CA THR A 54 6.57 -4.27 -5.41
C THR A 54 5.37 -5.21 -5.40
N HIS A 55 5.39 -6.20 -4.53
CA HIS A 55 4.27 -7.13 -4.33
C HIS A 55 2.93 -6.40 -4.10
N ALA A 56 2.92 -5.40 -3.22
CA ALA A 56 1.73 -4.62 -2.92
C ALA A 56 1.22 -3.83 -4.13
N SER A 57 2.12 -3.27 -4.93
CA SER A 57 1.78 -2.52 -6.14
C SER A 57 1.14 -3.42 -7.20
N VAL A 58 1.73 -4.58 -7.47
CA VAL A 58 1.18 -5.56 -8.43
C VAL A 58 -0.17 -6.09 -7.96
N LYS A 59 -0.29 -6.47 -6.69
CA LYS A 59 -1.55 -6.92 -6.10
C LYS A 59 -2.67 -5.90 -6.28
N ARG A 60 -2.41 -4.65 -5.94
CA ARG A 60 -3.39 -3.57 -6.10
C ARG A 60 -3.78 -3.36 -7.55
N MET A 61 -2.81 -3.42 -8.46
CA MET A 61 -3.04 -3.27 -9.88
C MET A 61 -3.93 -4.38 -10.43
N LEU A 62 -3.65 -5.64 -10.13
CA LEU A 62 -4.41 -6.78 -10.63
C LEU A 62 -5.80 -6.94 -9.97
N GLN A 63 -6.04 -6.28 -8.84
CA GLN A 63 -7.35 -6.25 -8.17
C GLN A 63 -8.24 -5.09 -8.65
N ASN A 64 -7.76 -4.27 -9.57
CA ASN A 64 -8.52 -3.12 -10.06
C ASN A 64 -9.73 -3.56 -10.89
N PRO A 65 -10.97 -3.26 -10.45
CA PRO A 65 -12.18 -3.69 -11.16
C PRO A 65 -12.39 -2.96 -12.48
N HIS A 66 -11.70 -1.86 -12.77
CA HIS A 66 -11.77 -1.17 -14.05
C HIS A 66 -11.33 -2.05 -15.22
N TYR A 67 -10.50 -3.04 -14.98
CA TYR A 67 -10.05 -3.98 -16.03
C TYR A 67 -11.16 -4.91 -16.53
N LEU A 68 -12.25 -5.06 -15.79
CA LEU A 68 -13.45 -5.77 -16.23
C LEU A 68 -14.32 -4.96 -17.18
N GLY A 69 -14.03 -3.69 -17.33
CA GLY A 69 -14.82 -2.73 -18.08
C GLY A 69 -15.92 -2.07 -17.26
N ASP A 70 -16.08 -0.78 -17.44
CA ASP A 70 -17.15 0.04 -16.88
C ASP A 70 -17.61 1.08 -17.92
N GLU A 71 -18.40 2.05 -17.49
CA GLU A 71 -18.91 3.10 -18.39
C GLU A 71 -17.81 3.94 -19.04
N PHE A 72 -16.67 4.10 -18.36
CA PHE A 72 -15.55 4.92 -18.83
C PHE A 72 -14.39 4.09 -19.37
N TYR A 73 -14.05 2.99 -18.72
CA TYR A 73 -12.91 2.15 -19.08
C TYR A 73 -13.36 0.90 -19.85
N PRO A 74 -12.80 0.66 -21.07
CA PRO A 74 -13.04 -0.59 -21.78
C PRO A 74 -12.43 -1.79 -21.07
N ALA A 75 -13.01 -2.97 -21.25
CA ALA A 75 -12.52 -4.21 -20.67
C ALA A 75 -11.17 -4.63 -21.26
N ILE A 76 -10.24 -5.01 -20.39
CA ILE A 76 -8.93 -5.60 -20.77
C ILE A 76 -8.91 -7.09 -20.45
N ILE A 77 -9.51 -7.48 -19.32
CA ILE A 77 -9.54 -8.84 -18.79
C ILE A 77 -10.99 -9.31 -18.75
N ASP A 78 -11.20 -10.57 -19.05
CA ASP A 78 -12.50 -11.20 -18.89
C ASP A 78 -12.80 -11.52 -17.42
N ARG A 79 -14.08 -11.67 -17.09
CA ARG A 79 -14.54 -11.94 -15.74
C ARG A 79 -13.98 -13.23 -15.19
N GLU A 80 -13.91 -14.25 -16.02
CA GLU A 80 -13.39 -15.57 -15.65
C GLU A 80 -11.94 -15.50 -15.17
N THR A 81 -11.07 -14.80 -15.91
CA THR A 81 -9.66 -14.62 -15.53
C THR A 81 -9.52 -13.81 -14.24
N PHE A 82 -10.31 -12.77 -14.08
CA PHE A 82 -10.30 -11.94 -12.88
C PHE A 82 -10.74 -12.74 -11.64
N ASP A 83 -11.81 -13.50 -11.75
CA ASP A 83 -12.32 -14.33 -10.66
C ASP A 83 -11.34 -15.47 -10.33
N ALA A 84 -10.70 -16.08 -11.32
CA ALA A 84 -9.67 -17.09 -11.12
C ALA A 84 -8.46 -16.52 -10.38
N PHE A 85 -8.06 -15.30 -10.68
CA PHE A 85 -7.00 -14.58 -9.95
C PHE A 85 -7.36 -14.39 -8.48
N GLU A 86 -8.57 -13.94 -8.18
CA GLU A 86 -9.03 -13.72 -6.80
C GLU A 86 -9.10 -15.03 -6.01
N VAL A 87 -9.57 -16.10 -6.61
CA VAL A 87 -9.60 -17.44 -5.99
C VAL A 87 -8.19 -17.94 -5.69
N GLU A 88 -7.27 -17.83 -6.62
CA GLU A 88 -5.88 -18.25 -6.42
C GLU A 88 -5.17 -17.40 -5.37
N ARG A 89 -5.41 -16.10 -5.35
CA ARG A 89 -4.88 -15.19 -4.36
C ARG A 89 -5.34 -15.58 -2.95
N LYS A 90 -6.62 -15.83 -2.77
CA LYS A 90 -7.19 -16.29 -1.50
C LYS A 90 -6.63 -17.64 -1.08
N ARG A 91 -6.51 -18.58 -2.02
CA ARG A 91 -5.93 -19.89 -1.74
C ARG A 91 -4.51 -19.78 -1.18
N ARG A 92 -3.67 -18.94 -1.77
CA ARG A 92 -2.30 -18.69 -1.30
C ARG A 92 -2.27 -17.98 0.04
N GLU A 93 -3.18 -17.04 0.27
CA GLU A 93 -3.30 -16.33 1.54
C GLU A 93 -3.63 -17.29 2.70
N ILE A 94 -4.58 -18.19 2.48
CA ILE A 94 -4.96 -19.23 3.44
C ILE A 94 -3.81 -20.21 3.68
N ALA A 95 -3.15 -20.69 2.62
CA ALA A 95 -2.01 -21.60 2.72
C ALA A 95 -0.83 -21.02 3.52
N LEU A 96 -0.66 -19.69 3.50
CA LEU A 96 0.36 -18.98 4.27
C LEU A 96 -0.09 -18.60 5.70
N GLY A 97 -1.32 -18.96 6.09
CA GLY A 97 -1.88 -18.63 7.40
C GLY A 97 -2.08 -17.13 7.64
N ARG A 98 -2.30 -16.37 6.59
CA ARG A 98 -2.50 -14.91 6.66
C ARG A 98 -3.96 -14.51 6.80
N ASP A 99 -4.87 -15.43 6.52
CA ASP A 99 -6.31 -15.17 6.52
C ASP A 99 -6.85 -15.01 7.96
N ASP A 100 -6.26 -15.71 8.92
CA ASP A 100 -6.71 -15.73 10.31
C ASP A 100 -5.70 -15.06 11.26
N ARG A 101 -5.11 -13.95 10.84
CA ARG A 101 -4.31 -13.14 11.75
C ARG A 101 -5.26 -12.39 12.68
N GLU A 102 -5.47 -12.93 13.86
CA GLU A 102 -6.03 -12.15 14.96
C GLU A 102 -5.22 -10.86 15.10
N LYS A 103 -5.85 -9.74 14.81
CA LYS A 103 -5.26 -8.44 15.11
C LYS A 103 -5.13 -8.36 16.63
N LYS A 104 -3.95 -8.65 17.14
CA LYS A 104 -3.69 -8.43 18.57
C LYS A 104 -4.10 -7.01 18.90
N PRO A 105 -4.94 -6.82 19.93
CA PRO A 105 -5.33 -5.47 20.32
C PRO A 105 -4.06 -4.67 20.60
N VAL A 106 -3.92 -3.55 19.94
CA VAL A 106 -2.84 -2.62 20.21
C VAL A 106 -3.08 -2.14 21.64
N LYS A 107 -2.22 -2.56 22.56
CA LYS A 107 -2.19 -1.97 23.91
C LYS A 107 -1.76 -0.53 23.73
N VAL A 108 -2.73 0.36 23.66
CA VAL A 108 -2.44 1.79 23.69
C VAL A 108 -2.05 2.10 25.12
N ALA A 109 -0.75 2.32 25.35
CA ALA A 109 -0.31 2.84 26.62
C ALA A 109 -0.96 4.23 26.83
N PRO A 110 -1.50 4.50 28.01
CA PRO A 110 -2.09 5.82 28.27
C PRO A 110 -1.00 6.89 28.08
N VAL A 111 -1.31 7.88 27.26
CA VAL A 111 -0.40 9.03 27.08
C VAL A 111 -0.42 9.85 28.35
N PRO A 112 0.74 10.09 29.01
CA PRO A 112 0.77 10.93 30.19
C PRO A 112 0.33 12.35 29.81
N THR A 113 -0.60 12.89 30.57
CA THR A 113 -1.12 14.26 30.39
C THR A 113 -0.69 15.20 31.50
N THR A 114 -0.18 14.64 32.60
CA THR A 114 0.33 15.40 33.74
C THR A 114 1.81 15.09 33.96
N PHE A 115 2.55 16.14 34.25
CA PHE A 115 3.99 16.06 34.47
C PHE A 115 4.35 16.82 35.73
N ARG A 116 5.33 16.34 36.43
CA ARG A 116 5.94 17.06 37.54
C ARG A 116 7.41 17.33 37.25
N MET A 117 7.96 18.35 37.86
CA MET A 117 9.35 18.72 37.73
C MET A 117 9.99 18.72 39.10
N ALA A 118 11.12 18.03 39.25
CA ALA A 118 11.94 18.09 40.45
C ALA A 118 12.58 19.49 40.57
N LYS A 119 12.86 19.92 41.80
CA LYS A 119 13.56 21.19 42.01
C LYS A 119 14.98 21.09 41.45
N PRO A 120 15.43 22.10 40.67
CA PRO A 120 16.78 22.10 40.15
C PRO A 120 17.78 22.22 41.31
N ALA A 121 18.77 21.32 41.35
CA ALA A 121 19.81 21.30 42.35
C ALA A 121 20.99 22.20 42.00
N GLN A 122 21.15 22.59 40.76
CA GLN A 122 22.25 23.38 40.24
C GLN A 122 21.82 24.30 39.10
N THR A 123 22.57 25.37 38.93
CA THR A 123 22.42 26.29 37.79
C THR A 123 23.69 26.24 36.95
N LEU A 124 23.53 26.00 35.66
CA LEU A 124 24.63 25.94 34.70
C LEU A 124 24.79 27.30 34.01
N SER A 125 26.02 27.65 33.65
CA SER A 125 26.33 28.92 32.98
C SER A 125 25.91 28.92 31.50
N ASP A 126 25.88 27.78 30.88
CA ASP A 126 25.46 27.60 29.47
C ASP A 126 23.93 27.48 29.40
N PRO A 127 23.22 28.38 28.69
CA PRO A 127 21.77 28.32 28.57
C PRO A 127 21.26 27.00 27.98
N TYR A 128 21.97 26.42 27.03
CA TYR A 128 21.58 25.15 26.38
C TYR A 128 21.70 23.97 27.35
N ARG A 129 22.81 23.89 28.09
CA ARG A 129 23.00 22.87 29.11
C ARG A 129 22.04 23.04 30.29
N GLN A 130 21.72 24.25 30.65
CA GLN A 130 20.71 24.53 31.66
C GLN A 130 19.33 24.02 31.21
N ALA A 131 18.97 24.27 29.96
CA ALA A 131 17.71 23.76 29.38
C ALA A 131 17.66 22.23 29.37
N GLU A 132 18.72 21.56 28.94
CA GLU A 132 18.81 20.09 28.95
C GLU A 132 18.66 19.54 30.37
N TYR A 133 19.34 20.14 31.33
CA TYR A 133 19.25 19.76 32.75
C TYR A 133 17.82 19.90 33.28
N LEU A 134 17.15 21.02 33.00
CA LEU A 134 15.78 21.25 33.45
C LEU A 134 14.79 20.24 32.78
N TYR A 135 14.99 19.93 31.50
CA TYR A 135 14.21 18.89 30.83
C TYR A 135 14.39 17.51 31.46
N SER A 136 15.59 17.18 31.90
CA SER A 136 15.86 15.89 32.54
C SER A 136 15.14 15.72 33.89
N LEU A 137 14.69 16.82 34.50
CA LEU A 137 13.95 16.83 35.79
C LEU A 137 12.44 16.61 35.60
N ILE A 138 11.96 16.65 34.36
CA ILE A 138 10.53 16.48 34.07
C ILE A 138 10.21 14.98 34.09
N GLU A 139 9.28 14.61 34.95
CA GLU A 139 8.77 13.24 35.07
C GLU A 139 7.28 13.18 34.71
N SER A 140 6.87 12.15 34.01
CA SER A 140 5.46 11.95 33.76
C SER A 140 4.76 11.40 35.02
N GLU A 141 3.63 11.96 35.35
CA GLU A 141 2.74 11.39 36.35
C GLU A 141 1.75 10.42 35.65
N VAL A 142 1.80 9.19 36.06
CA VAL A 142 0.90 8.15 35.58
C VAL A 142 -0.07 7.79 36.69
#